data_bb2e85a2527e7f6b4a41dd365669a314
#
_entry.id   bb2e85a2527e7f6b4a41dd365669a314
#
_cell.length_a   1.000
_cell.length_b   1.000
_cell.length_c   1.000
_cell.angle_alpha   90.00
_cell.angle_beta   90.00
_cell.angle_gamma   90.00
#
_symmetry.space_group_name_H-M   'P 1'
#
loop_
_entity.id
_entity.type
_entity.pdbx_description
1 polymer ?
#
loop_
_entity_poly.entity_id
_entity_poly.type
_entity_poly.pdbx_seq_one_letter_code
_entity_poly.pdbx_strand_id
1 'polypeptide(L)'
;VPPRLKASRKNNPDLLYYERLLKDRGNDLIIGVDEAGRGPLAGPVVAAAVALKSVDFENRIDDSKKLNFNIRQKAFEEIIRKSIFGISVVNEKIIDRINILQASRLAMQEAVVTLTKKIEGLSLLNVHVIVDGNMSLKLDWPSTDIIKGDAKSKSIAAASILAKVTRDRIMQEYDSVYPEYGFARHKGYPTQEHREILNRIGPSVIHRKSFHCV
;
A
#
# COMPACT_ATOMS: atom_id res chain seq x y z
N VAL A 1 -32.05 -11.80 8.71
CA VAL A 1 -31.63 -11.43 7.36
C VAL A 1 -31.64 -9.90 7.29
N PRO A 2 -30.52 -9.22 7.09
CA PRO A 2 -30.52 -7.76 6.98
C PRO A 2 -31.17 -7.32 5.65
N PRO A 3 -31.85 -6.17 5.59
CA PRO A 3 -32.53 -5.70 4.40
C PRO A 3 -31.54 -5.34 3.30
N ARG A 4 -31.76 -5.84 2.08
CA ARG A 4 -31.06 -5.45 0.86
C ARG A 4 -31.39 -3.99 0.54
N LEU A 5 -30.44 -3.09 0.79
CA LEU A 5 -30.52 -1.72 0.32
C LEU A 5 -30.35 -1.69 -1.20
N LYS A 6 -31.33 -1.11 -1.91
CA LYS A 6 -31.31 -0.90 -3.35
C LYS A 6 -30.10 -0.03 -3.72
N ALA A 7 -29.23 -0.56 -4.59
CA ALA A 7 -28.11 0.19 -5.18
C ALA A 7 -28.64 1.41 -5.90
N SER A 8 -28.24 2.61 -5.46
CA SER A 8 -28.48 3.85 -6.17
C SER A 8 -27.59 3.87 -7.43
N ARG A 9 -28.21 4.12 -8.56
CA ARG A 9 -27.55 4.24 -9.88
C ARG A 9 -26.76 5.57 -9.94
N LYS A 10 -25.51 5.56 -9.45
CA LYS A 10 -24.41 6.40 -9.98
C LYS A 10 -23.13 5.59 -9.76
N ASN A 11 -22.38 5.36 -10.84
CA ASN A 11 -21.19 4.51 -10.93
C ASN A 11 -19.95 5.08 -10.20
N ASN A 12 -20.08 5.51 -8.97
CA ASN A 12 -18.92 5.83 -8.13
C ASN A 12 -19.05 5.02 -6.84
N PRO A 13 -18.14 4.08 -6.53
CA PRO A 13 -18.19 3.32 -5.30
C PRO A 13 -18.08 4.29 -4.12
N ASP A 14 -18.90 4.07 -3.11
CA ASP A 14 -18.82 4.83 -1.86
C ASP A 14 -17.55 4.40 -1.09
N LEU A 15 -16.48 5.13 -1.29
CA LEU A 15 -15.19 4.85 -0.66
C LEU A 15 -15.17 5.02 0.88
N LEU A 16 -16.24 5.53 1.49
CA LEU A 16 -16.37 5.67 2.95
C LEU A 16 -17.30 4.63 3.57
N TYR A 17 -17.75 3.65 2.80
CA TYR A 17 -18.68 2.63 3.29
C TYR A 17 -18.11 1.85 4.49
N TYR A 18 -16.90 1.35 4.39
CA TYR A 18 -16.27 0.56 5.46
C TYR A 18 -15.92 1.40 6.68
N GLU A 19 -15.45 2.62 6.47
CA GLU A 19 -15.14 3.54 7.55
C GLU A 19 -16.41 3.89 8.37
N ARG A 20 -17.54 4.19 7.70
CA ARG A 20 -18.82 4.43 8.39
C ARG A 20 -19.33 3.18 9.09
N LEU A 21 -19.36 2.04 8.40
CA LEU A 21 -19.81 0.77 8.97
C LEU A 21 -19.07 0.43 10.28
N LEU A 22 -17.76 0.62 10.31
CA LEU A 22 -16.95 0.31 11.48
C LEU A 22 -17.14 1.36 12.59
N LYS A 23 -17.30 2.63 12.25
CA LYS A 23 -17.67 3.67 13.23
C LYS A 23 -19.02 3.39 13.89
N ASP A 24 -20.03 3.01 13.10
CA ASP A 24 -21.37 2.65 13.61
C ASP A 24 -21.32 1.41 14.53
N ARG A 25 -20.27 0.59 14.44
CA ARG A 25 -20.00 -0.54 15.33
C ARG A 25 -19.15 -0.18 16.56
N GLY A 26 -18.92 1.11 16.80
CA GLY A 26 -18.20 1.60 17.97
C GLY A 26 -16.68 1.60 17.85
N ASN A 27 -16.12 1.51 16.63
CA ASN A 27 -14.67 1.67 16.48
C ASN A 27 -14.32 3.16 16.41
N ASP A 28 -13.38 3.58 17.26
CA ASP A 28 -12.89 4.97 17.34
C ASP A 28 -11.86 5.26 16.24
N LEU A 29 -11.01 4.28 15.93
CA LEU A 29 -9.92 4.40 15.00
C LEU A 29 -9.99 3.30 13.93
N ILE A 30 -10.01 3.71 12.66
CA ILE A 30 -9.96 2.80 11.52
C ILE A 30 -8.65 3.03 10.76
N ILE A 31 -7.88 1.97 10.54
CA ILE A 31 -6.59 2.00 9.86
C ILE A 31 -6.70 1.21 8.57
N GLY A 32 -6.55 1.88 7.42
CA GLY A 32 -6.46 1.22 6.11
C GLY A 32 -5.02 0.85 5.77
N VAL A 33 -4.80 -0.33 5.20
CA VAL A 33 -3.46 -0.86 4.89
C VAL A 33 -3.42 -1.39 3.47
N ASP A 34 -2.35 -1.06 2.74
CA ASP A 34 -2.05 -1.58 1.39
C ASP A 34 -0.55 -1.65 1.15
N GLU A 35 -0.13 -2.43 0.12
CA GLU A 35 1.25 -2.57 -0.29
C GLU A 35 1.48 -2.24 -1.77
N ALA A 36 2.73 -1.93 -2.10
CA ALA A 36 3.23 -1.78 -3.46
C ALA A 36 4.52 -2.56 -3.66
N GLY A 37 4.65 -3.22 -4.81
CA GLY A 37 5.91 -3.86 -5.17
C GLY A 37 5.96 -5.37 -5.02
N ARG A 38 4.83 -6.10 -5.08
CA ARG A 38 4.83 -7.58 -5.05
C ARG A 38 5.36 -8.20 -6.35
N GLY A 39 4.95 -7.70 -7.49
CA GLY A 39 5.27 -8.27 -8.81
C GLY A 39 6.63 -7.91 -9.44
N PRO A 40 7.34 -6.84 -9.05
CA PRO A 40 8.65 -6.52 -9.59
C PRO A 40 9.73 -7.58 -9.34
N LEU A 41 10.68 -7.70 -10.27
CA LEU A 41 11.87 -8.55 -10.17
C LEU A 41 12.97 -7.91 -9.31
N ALA A 42 12.89 -6.59 -9.05
CA ALA A 42 13.90 -5.86 -8.30
C ALA A 42 13.27 -4.87 -7.32
N GLY A 43 14.03 -4.57 -6.25
CA GLY A 43 13.69 -3.60 -5.24
C GLY A 43 12.70 -4.11 -4.18
N PRO A 44 12.36 -3.26 -3.20
CA PRO A 44 11.59 -3.63 -2.02
C PRO A 44 10.11 -3.84 -2.30
N VAL A 45 9.43 -4.49 -1.35
CA VAL A 45 8.00 -4.29 -1.11
C VAL A 45 7.83 -3.18 -0.08
N VAL A 46 6.90 -2.26 -0.32
CA VAL A 46 6.59 -1.14 0.56
C VAL A 46 5.13 -1.23 0.96
N ALA A 47 4.84 -1.14 2.24
CA ALA A 47 3.47 -1.05 2.74
C ALA A 47 3.24 0.28 3.45
N ALA A 48 2.01 0.74 3.45
CA ALA A 48 1.57 1.88 4.24
C ALA A 48 0.31 1.54 5.03
N ALA A 49 0.20 2.15 6.20
CA ALA A 49 -0.98 2.17 7.04
C ALA A 49 -1.45 3.62 7.19
N VAL A 50 -2.74 3.87 7.10
CA VAL A 50 -3.32 5.22 7.13
C VAL A 50 -4.55 5.27 8.02
N ALA A 51 -4.55 6.18 8.99
CA ALA A 51 -5.72 6.60 9.76
C ALA A 51 -6.08 8.04 9.36
N LEU A 52 -7.25 8.23 8.77
CA LEU A 52 -7.69 9.52 8.27
C LEU A 52 -8.13 10.43 9.41
N LYS A 53 -7.56 11.65 9.50
CA LYS A 53 -8.02 12.72 10.40
C LYS A 53 -9.20 13.49 9.82
N SER A 54 -9.29 13.54 8.49
CA SER A 54 -10.39 14.13 7.73
C SER A 54 -10.70 13.24 6.53
N VAL A 55 -11.97 13.23 6.14
CA VAL A 55 -12.44 12.54 4.91
C VAL A 55 -12.55 13.48 3.72
N ASP A 56 -12.37 14.79 3.94
CA ASP A 56 -12.47 15.83 2.91
C ASP A 56 -11.10 16.02 2.26
N PHE A 57 -10.98 15.59 1.01
CA PHE A 57 -9.79 15.72 0.19
C PHE A 57 -10.11 16.55 -1.05
N GLU A 58 -9.23 17.51 -1.37
CA GLU A 58 -9.29 18.33 -2.60
C GLU A 58 -8.85 17.50 -3.80
N ASN A 59 -7.86 16.64 -3.59
CA ASN A 59 -7.37 15.75 -4.63
C ASN A 59 -8.11 14.42 -4.61
N ARG A 60 -8.24 13.79 -5.78
CA ARG A 60 -8.86 12.49 -5.92
C ARG A 60 -8.04 11.43 -5.17
N ILE A 61 -8.68 10.77 -4.19
CA ILE A 61 -8.18 9.59 -3.51
C ILE A 61 -8.90 8.37 -4.09
N ASP A 62 -8.17 7.50 -4.79
CA ASP A 62 -8.69 6.28 -5.45
C ASP A 62 -7.52 5.29 -5.59
N ASP A 63 -7.77 4.08 -6.08
CA ASP A 63 -6.75 3.12 -6.47
C ASP A 63 -5.58 3.81 -7.20
N SER A 64 -4.38 3.67 -6.65
CA SER A 64 -3.17 4.38 -7.10
C SER A 64 -2.83 4.12 -8.57
N LYS A 65 -3.28 2.98 -9.13
CA LYS A 65 -3.06 2.59 -10.53
C LYS A 65 -3.96 3.34 -11.51
N LYS A 66 -5.11 3.87 -11.02
CA LYS A 66 -6.04 4.71 -11.82
C LYS A 66 -5.63 6.18 -11.87
N LEU A 67 -4.70 6.60 -11.02
CA LEU A 67 -4.23 7.97 -10.95
C LEU A 67 -2.99 8.15 -11.82
N ASN A 68 -2.97 9.22 -12.62
CA ASN A 68 -1.73 9.62 -13.28
C ASN A 68 -0.70 10.13 -12.24
N PHE A 69 0.54 10.29 -12.68
CA PHE A 69 1.65 10.67 -11.80
C PHE A 69 1.37 11.97 -11.03
N ASN A 70 0.94 13.04 -11.71
CA ASN A 70 0.75 14.36 -11.09
C ASN A 70 -0.40 14.35 -10.06
N ILE A 71 -1.52 13.71 -10.38
CA ILE A 71 -2.65 13.57 -9.44
C ILE A 71 -2.22 12.78 -8.22
N ARG A 72 -1.47 11.68 -8.41
CA ARG A 72 -0.99 10.82 -7.32
C ARG A 72 0.00 11.55 -6.41
N GLN A 73 0.89 12.40 -6.95
CA GLN A 73 1.80 13.22 -6.14
C GLN A 73 1.05 14.24 -5.27
N LYS A 74 0.08 14.96 -5.85
CA LYS A 74 -0.76 15.91 -5.09
C LYS A 74 -1.57 15.19 -4.00
N ALA A 75 -2.15 14.04 -4.32
CA ALA A 75 -2.86 13.22 -3.34
C ALA A 75 -1.93 12.73 -2.21
N PHE A 76 -0.72 12.29 -2.54
CA PHE A 76 0.30 11.89 -1.56
C PHE A 76 0.60 13.00 -0.55
N GLU A 77 0.85 14.22 -1.02
CA GLU A 77 1.13 15.39 -0.16
C GLU A 77 -0.08 15.72 0.75
N GLU A 78 -1.28 15.63 0.21
CA GLU A 78 -2.48 15.90 0.99
C GLU A 78 -2.75 14.81 2.03
N ILE A 79 -2.54 13.52 1.71
CA ILE A 79 -2.67 12.41 2.64
C ILE A 79 -1.74 12.59 3.83
N ILE A 80 -0.47 12.97 3.59
CA ILE A 80 0.51 13.23 4.66
C ILE A 80 -0.01 14.29 5.65
N ARG A 81 -0.64 15.36 5.16
CA ARG A 81 -1.16 16.43 6.02
C ARG A 81 -2.43 16.02 6.76
N LYS A 82 -3.32 15.26 6.11
CA LYS A 82 -4.68 14.95 6.60
C LYS A 82 -4.81 13.58 7.28
N SER A 83 -3.71 12.89 7.55
CA SER A 83 -3.76 11.56 8.19
C SER A 83 -2.64 11.36 9.23
N ILE A 84 -2.79 10.31 10.04
CA ILE A 84 -1.67 9.66 10.73
C ILE A 84 -1.32 8.45 9.88
N PHE A 85 -0.03 8.25 9.62
CA PHE A 85 0.40 7.16 8.76
C PHE A 85 1.68 6.50 9.25
N GLY A 86 1.86 5.24 8.88
CA GLY A 86 3.08 4.47 9.01
C GLY A 86 3.47 3.88 7.67
N ILE A 87 4.77 3.82 7.40
CA ILE A 87 5.33 3.19 6.18
C ILE A 87 6.39 2.19 6.63
N SER A 88 6.42 1.04 5.98
CA SER A 88 7.47 0.04 6.13
C SER A 88 8.02 -0.36 4.77
N VAL A 89 9.33 -0.63 4.74
CA VAL A 89 10.08 -1.04 3.54
C VAL A 89 10.80 -2.36 3.85
N VAL A 90 10.39 -3.42 3.18
CA VAL A 90 11.05 -4.73 3.28
C VAL A 90 11.84 -4.98 2.02
N ASN A 91 13.17 -5.12 2.18
CA ASN A 91 14.09 -5.22 1.06
C ASN A 91 14.10 -6.60 0.38
N GLU A 92 14.77 -6.68 -0.76
CA GLU A 92 14.89 -7.89 -1.59
C GLU A 92 15.53 -9.08 -0.86
N LYS A 93 16.47 -8.83 0.04
CA LYS A 93 17.14 -9.91 0.81
C LYS A 93 16.17 -10.61 1.77
N ILE A 94 15.28 -9.84 2.38
CA ILE A 94 14.21 -10.39 3.24
C ILE A 94 13.18 -11.11 2.37
N ILE A 95 12.80 -10.53 1.22
CA ILE A 95 11.88 -11.17 0.25
C ILE A 95 12.41 -12.54 -0.16
N ASP A 96 13.68 -12.64 -0.51
CA ASP A 96 14.32 -13.90 -0.91
C ASP A 96 14.36 -14.95 0.22
N ARG A 97 14.44 -14.48 1.48
CA ARG A 97 14.49 -15.37 2.65
C ARG A 97 13.13 -15.94 3.04
N ILE A 98 12.07 -15.12 3.00
CA ILE A 98 10.76 -15.49 3.56
C ILE A 98 9.62 -15.54 2.53
N ASN A 99 9.92 -15.36 1.25
CA ASN A 99 9.05 -15.16 0.08
C ASN A 99 8.23 -13.85 0.10
N ILE A 100 7.69 -13.51 -1.06
CA ILE A 100 6.99 -12.22 -1.26
C ILE A 100 5.69 -12.11 -0.46
N LEU A 101 4.97 -13.21 -0.23
CA LEU A 101 3.74 -13.18 0.56
C LEU A 101 4.03 -12.83 2.01
N GLN A 102 5.02 -13.50 2.62
CA GLN A 102 5.41 -13.23 4.01
C GLN A 102 6.07 -11.86 4.16
N ALA A 103 6.87 -11.44 3.18
CA ALA A 103 7.46 -10.10 3.15
C ALA A 103 6.40 -8.99 3.05
N SER A 104 5.33 -9.19 2.26
CA SER A 104 4.21 -8.25 2.20
C SER A 104 3.46 -8.19 3.52
N ARG A 105 3.17 -9.33 4.16
CA ARG A 105 2.55 -9.38 5.49
C ARG A 105 3.41 -8.65 6.53
N LEU A 106 4.71 -8.91 6.55
CA LEU A 106 5.66 -8.24 7.45
C LEU A 106 5.62 -6.72 7.25
N ALA A 107 5.74 -6.26 6.01
CA ALA A 107 5.70 -4.83 5.69
C ALA A 107 4.39 -4.18 6.16
N MET A 108 3.24 -4.82 5.93
CA MET A 108 1.94 -4.32 6.37
C MET A 108 1.83 -4.25 7.90
N GLN A 109 2.27 -5.30 8.61
CA GLN A 109 2.27 -5.33 10.08
C GLN A 109 3.15 -4.22 10.66
N GLU A 110 4.37 -4.05 10.15
CA GLU A 110 5.30 -3.01 10.57
C GLU A 110 4.77 -1.59 10.26
N ALA A 111 4.06 -1.41 9.14
CA ALA A 111 3.42 -0.14 8.81
C ALA A 111 2.34 0.22 9.83
N VAL A 112 1.50 -0.75 10.26
CA VAL A 112 0.51 -0.56 11.32
C VAL A 112 1.20 -0.21 12.63
N VAL A 113 2.21 -0.96 13.05
CA VAL A 113 2.98 -0.67 14.27
C VAL A 113 3.63 0.71 14.22
N THR A 114 4.17 1.10 13.06
CA THR A 114 4.78 2.42 12.88
C THR A 114 3.75 3.55 13.01
N LEU A 115 2.53 3.34 12.53
CA LEU A 115 1.43 4.30 12.68
C LEU A 115 1.00 4.39 14.13
N THR A 116 0.75 3.25 14.79
CA THR A 116 0.17 3.18 16.13
C THR A 116 1.07 3.80 17.20
N LYS A 117 2.39 3.72 17.04
CA LYS A 117 3.37 4.40 17.91
C LYS A 117 3.25 5.94 17.91
N LYS A 118 2.53 6.53 16.94
CA LYS A 118 2.31 7.98 16.84
C LYS A 118 1.00 8.43 17.48
N ILE A 119 0.23 7.52 18.06
CA ILE A 119 -1.09 7.81 18.64
C ILE A 119 -1.00 7.74 20.15
N GLU A 120 -1.16 8.90 20.79
CA GLU A 120 -1.27 8.98 22.24
C GLU A 120 -2.61 8.42 22.70
N GLY A 121 -2.63 7.72 23.83
CA GLY A 121 -3.85 7.13 24.39
C GLY A 121 -4.46 5.99 23.56
N LEU A 122 -3.69 5.37 22.67
CA LEU A 122 -4.16 4.28 21.79
C LEU A 122 -4.89 3.15 22.54
N SER A 123 -4.44 2.84 23.76
CA SER A 123 -5.06 1.80 24.60
C SER A 123 -6.50 2.11 25.04
N LEU A 124 -6.95 3.34 24.92
CA LEU A 124 -8.31 3.80 25.23
C LEU A 124 -9.23 3.75 24.01
N LEU A 125 -8.70 3.43 22.82
CA LEU A 125 -9.45 3.45 21.56
C LEU A 125 -9.82 2.04 21.11
N ASN A 126 -11.02 1.88 20.58
CA ASN A 126 -11.44 0.71 19.83
C ASN A 126 -10.86 0.81 18.40
N VAL A 127 -9.78 0.09 18.14
CA VAL A 127 -9.09 0.11 16.86
C VAL A 127 -9.56 -1.03 15.97
N HIS A 128 -9.78 -0.76 14.68
CA HIS A 128 -10.01 -1.77 13.65
C HIS A 128 -9.13 -1.53 12.43
N VAL A 129 -8.47 -2.58 11.94
CA VAL A 129 -7.61 -2.52 10.76
C VAL A 129 -8.33 -3.11 9.57
N ILE A 130 -8.37 -2.40 8.45
CA ILE A 130 -8.87 -2.90 7.17
C ILE A 130 -7.72 -3.02 6.18
N VAL A 131 -7.62 -4.18 5.52
CA VAL A 131 -6.45 -4.57 4.74
C VAL A 131 -6.86 -4.84 3.30
N ASP A 132 -6.10 -4.33 2.31
CA ASP A 132 -6.34 -4.71 0.92
C ASP A 132 -6.02 -6.19 0.68
N GLY A 133 -6.88 -6.85 -0.10
CA GLY A 133 -6.68 -8.23 -0.53
C GLY A 133 -7.16 -9.28 0.48
N ASN A 134 -6.38 -10.36 0.62
CA ASN A 134 -6.63 -11.49 1.53
C ASN A 134 -5.28 -11.85 2.18
N MET A 135 -4.86 -11.05 3.15
CA MET A 135 -3.52 -11.13 3.73
C MET A 135 -3.47 -11.85 5.07
N SER A 136 -4.56 -11.84 5.85
CA SER A 136 -4.65 -12.46 7.18
C SER A 136 -3.47 -12.03 8.07
N LEU A 137 -3.39 -10.74 8.37
CA LEU A 137 -2.31 -10.17 9.18
C LEU A 137 -2.43 -10.62 10.65
N LYS A 138 -1.29 -10.85 11.30
CA LYS A 138 -1.22 -11.05 12.75
C LYS A 138 -0.97 -9.71 13.42
N LEU A 139 -2.02 -9.13 13.99
CA LEU A 139 -2.02 -7.82 14.64
C LEU A 139 -2.60 -7.93 16.05
N ASP A 140 -2.28 -6.98 16.92
CA ASP A 140 -2.86 -6.86 18.26
C ASP A 140 -4.31 -6.33 18.24
N TRP A 141 -4.79 -5.92 17.08
CA TRP A 141 -6.12 -5.35 16.86
C TRP A 141 -6.93 -6.19 15.88
N PRO A 142 -8.27 -6.17 16.00
CA PRO A 142 -9.16 -6.79 15.02
C PRO A 142 -8.86 -6.29 13.60
N SER A 143 -8.85 -7.20 12.63
CA SER A 143 -8.62 -6.85 11.23
C SER A 143 -9.63 -7.51 10.30
N THR A 144 -9.91 -6.85 9.18
CA THR A 144 -10.79 -7.35 8.10
C THR A 144 -10.11 -7.20 6.76
N ASP A 145 -9.95 -8.30 6.05
CA ASP A 145 -9.45 -8.33 4.68
C ASP A 145 -10.55 -7.91 3.70
N ILE A 146 -10.24 -6.98 2.79
CA ILE A 146 -11.18 -6.43 1.80
C ILE A 146 -10.61 -6.61 0.41
N ILE A 147 -11.16 -7.55 -0.36
CA ILE A 147 -10.74 -7.77 -1.75
C ILE A 147 -11.02 -6.53 -2.58
N LYS A 148 -9.96 -5.98 -3.23
CA LYS A 148 -9.96 -4.69 -3.93
C LYS A 148 -10.37 -3.54 -3.01
N GLY A 149 -9.79 -3.51 -1.82
CA GLY A 149 -10.08 -2.54 -0.78
C GLY A 149 -9.70 -1.12 -1.19
N ASP A 150 -8.63 -0.97 -1.98
CA ASP A 150 -8.19 0.28 -2.61
C ASP A 150 -9.27 0.97 -3.47
N ALA A 151 -10.22 0.21 -4.00
CA ALA A 151 -11.37 0.70 -4.75
C ALA A 151 -12.66 0.82 -3.90
N LYS A 152 -12.62 0.49 -2.59
CA LYS A 152 -13.81 0.38 -1.73
C LYS A 152 -13.70 1.13 -0.40
N SER A 153 -12.49 1.51 0.01
CA SER A 153 -12.19 2.21 1.25
C SER A 153 -11.22 3.36 0.99
N LYS A 154 -11.53 4.53 1.52
CA LYS A 154 -10.69 5.73 1.35
C LYS A 154 -9.38 5.61 2.11
N SER A 155 -9.37 5.01 3.29
CA SER A 155 -8.15 4.79 4.07
C SER A 155 -7.21 3.77 3.40
N ILE A 156 -7.76 2.70 2.79
CA ILE A 156 -6.94 1.76 2.00
C ILE A 156 -6.43 2.43 0.71
N ALA A 157 -7.28 3.19 -0.01
CA ALA A 157 -6.83 3.94 -1.19
C ALA A 157 -5.71 4.94 -0.87
N ALA A 158 -5.81 5.63 0.27
CA ALA A 158 -4.75 6.51 0.75
C ALA A 158 -3.46 5.73 1.06
N ALA A 159 -3.55 4.56 1.69
CA ALA A 159 -2.42 3.66 1.94
C ALA A 159 -1.76 3.20 0.63
N SER A 160 -2.58 2.80 -0.37
CA SER A 160 -2.12 2.44 -1.72
C SER A 160 -1.28 3.55 -2.36
N ILE A 161 -1.75 4.81 -2.28
CA ILE A 161 -1.03 5.97 -2.81
C ILE A 161 0.30 6.16 -2.07
N LEU A 162 0.31 6.13 -0.72
CA LEU A 162 1.53 6.28 0.06
C LEU A 162 2.55 5.19 -0.24
N ALA A 163 2.14 3.94 -0.26
CA ALA A 163 3.01 2.81 -0.57
C ALA A 163 3.59 2.93 -2.00
N LYS A 164 2.74 3.24 -2.99
CA LYS A 164 3.14 3.36 -4.40
C LYS A 164 4.12 4.50 -4.63
N VAL A 165 3.83 5.69 -4.12
CA VAL A 165 4.71 6.85 -4.32
C VAL A 165 6.05 6.65 -3.62
N THR A 166 6.03 6.14 -2.39
CA THR A 166 7.26 5.85 -1.64
C THR A 166 8.13 4.84 -2.39
N ARG A 167 7.53 3.74 -2.86
CA ARG A 167 8.27 2.74 -3.62
C ARG A 167 8.82 3.30 -4.93
N ASP A 168 8.03 4.06 -5.67
CA ASP A 168 8.47 4.63 -6.95
C ASP A 168 9.65 5.59 -6.77
N ARG A 169 9.70 6.36 -5.66
CA ARG A 169 10.84 7.21 -5.30
C ARG A 169 12.09 6.37 -5.00
N ILE A 170 11.96 5.30 -4.21
CA ILE A 170 13.09 4.37 -3.95
C ILE A 170 13.63 3.80 -5.27
N MET A 171 12.76 3.44 -6.21
CA MET A 171 13.21 2.90 -7.50
C MET A 171 13.86 3.98 -8.40
N GLN A 172 13.52 5.26 -8.21
CA GLN A 172 14.21 6.37 -8.87
C GLN A 172 15.62 6.57 -8.30
N GLU A 173 15.78 6.48 -6.98
CA GLU A 173 17.11 6.53 -6.35
C GLU A 173 17.98 5.35 -6.81
N TYR A 174 17.41 4.15 -6.91
CA TYR A 174 18.14 3.00 -7.46
C TYR A 174 18.52 3.16 -8.94
N ASP A 175 17.74 3.89 -9.73
CA ASP A 175 18.11 4.22 -11.12
C ASP A 175 19.40 5.06 -11.18
N SER A 176 19.60 5.97 -10.23
CA SER A 176 20.83 6.76 -10.12
C SER A 176 22.06 5.91 -9.75
N VAL A 177 21.85 4.83 -8.99
CA VAL A 177 22.92 3.91 -8.56
C VAL A 177 23.22 2.85 -9.62
N TYR A 178 22.21 2.42 -10.38
CA TYR A 178 22.26 1.37 -11.39
C TYR A 178 21.63 1.85 -12.71
N PRO A 179 22.21 2.87 -13.36
CA PRO A 179 21.58 3.54 -14.52
C PRO A 179 21.38 2.60 -15.72
N GLU A 180 22.21 1.54 -15.84
CA GLU A 180 22.12 0.56 -16.91
C GLU A 180 20.85 -0.29 -16.91
N TYR A 181 20.12 -0.35 -15.76
CA TYR A 181 18.87 -1.13 -15.64
C TYR A 181 17.62 -0.33 -16.00
N GLY A 182 17.62 1.00 -15.89
CA GLY A 182 16.46 1.84 -16.22
C GLY A 182 15.30 1.71 -15.22
N PHE A 183 15.59 1.55 -13.94
CA PHE A 183 14.58 1.40 -12.88
C PHE A 183 13.61 2.57 -12.76
N ALA A 184 14.02 3.78 -13.18
CA ALA A 184 13.14 4.94 -13.21
C ALA A 184 11.97 4.77 -14.20
N ARG A 185 12.10 3.96 -15.25
CA ARG A 185 11.04 3.71 -16.24
C ARG A 185 10.08 2.62 -15.77
N HIS A 186 10.58 1.43 -15.57
CA HIS A 186 9.76 0.24 -15.30
C HIS A 186 9.63 -0.12 -13.80
N LYS A 187 10.27 0.62 -12.89
CA LYS A 187 10.18 0.42 -11.42
C LYS A 187 10.48 -1.02 -10.97
N GLY A 188 11.34 -1.73 -11.72
CA GLY A 188 11.70 -3.12 -11.47
C GLY A 188 10.69 -4.18 -11.96
N TYR A 189 9.58 -3.78 -12.60
CA TYR A 189 8.61 -4.73 -13.15
C TYR A 189 9.20 -5.51 -14.34
N PRO A 190 8.72 -6.75 -14.63
CA PRO A 190 9.22 -7.63 -15.67
C PRO A 190 8.77 -7.19 -17.07
N THR A 191 9.07 -5.94 -17.46
CA THR A 191 8.85 -5.45 -18.81
C THR A 191 9.82 -6.15 -19.79
N GLN A 192 9.53 -6.09 -21.09
CA GLN A 192 10.42 -6.62 -22.12
C GLN A 192 11.82 -6.00 -21.99
N GLU A 193 11.89 -4.66 -21.87
CA GLU A 193 13.14 -3.92 -21.67
C GLU A 193 13.94 -4.46 -20.45
N HIS A 194 13.29 -4.66 -19.31
CA HIS A 194 13.96 -5.13 -18.10
C HIS A 194 14.50 -6.55 -18.28
N ARG A 195 13.75 -7.44 -18.94
CA ARG A 195 14.20 -8.81 -19.24
C ARG A 195 15.37 -8.84 -20.24
N GLU A 196 15.36 -8.00 -21.27
CA GLU A 196 16.45 -7.86 -22.22
C GLU A 196 17.74 -7.38 -21.54
N ILE A 197 17.63 -6.42 -20.62
CA ILE A 197 18.75 -5.94 -19.81
C ILE A 197 19.29 -7.07 -18.93
N LEU A 198 18.44 -7.81 -18.23
CA LEU A 198 18.84 -8.94 -17.40
C LEU A 198 19.56 -10.03 -18.21
N ASN A 199 19.08 -10.33 -19.41
CA ASN A 199 19.74 -11.30 -20.30
C ASN A 199 21.12 -10.83 -20.76
N ARG A 200 21.32 -9.52 -20.89
CA ARG A 200 22.56 -8.92 -21.38
C ARG A 200 23.64 -8.77 -20.31
N ILE A 201 23.27 -8.25 -19.13
CA ILE A 201 24.23 -7.87 -18.09
C ILE A 201 24.01 -8.59 -16.74
N GLY A 202 23.02 -9.48 -16.64
CA GLY A 202 22.70 -10.20 -15.42
C GLY A 202 21.97 -9.33 -14.36
N PRO A 203 21.67 -9.90 -13.19
CA PRO A 203 20.97 -9.20 -12.12
C PRO A 203 21.93 -8.35 -11.27
N SER A 204 21.45 -7.17 -10.83
CA SER A 204 22.11 -6.36 -9.79
C SER A 204 21.82 -6.92 -8.40
N VAL A 205 22.44 -6.30 -7.36
CA VAL A 205 22.25 -6.72 -5.95
C VAL A 205 20.86 -6.47 -5.42
N ILE A 206 20.05 -5.61 -6.05
CA ILE A 206 18.68 -5.35 -5.65
C ILE A 206 17.65 -6.25 -6.34
N HIS A 207 18.08 -7.18 -7.19
CA HIS A 207 17.18 -8.16 -7.79
C HIS A 207 16.82 -9.27 -6.82
N ARG A 208 15.58 -9.76 -6.96
CA ARG A 208 15.01 -10.81 -6.11
C ARG A 208 15.36 -12.17 -6.70
N LYS A 209 16.39 -12.81 -6.14
CA LYS A 209 16.94 -14.09 -6.64
C LYS A 209 15.94 -15.25 -6.57
N SER A 210 14.93 -15.15 -5.69
CA SER A 210 13.85 -16.15 -5.57
C SER A 210 12.79 -16.06 -6.67
N PHE A 211 12.85 -15.05 -7.56
CA PHE A 211 11.90 -14.88 -8.67
C PHE A 211 12.41 -15.55 -9.93
N HIS A 212 11.56 -16.33 -10.61
CA HIS A 212 11.93 -17.20 -11.76
C HIS A 212 12.49 -16.50 -13.02
N CYS A 213 12.66 -15.21 -13.02
CA CYS A 213 13.19 -14.46 -14.16
C CYS A 213 14.48 -13.71 -13.83
N VAL A 214 15.15 -14.10 -12.75
CA VAL A 214 16.39 -13.45 -12.26
C VAL A 214 17.48 -14.48 -12.10
#